data_fa4a3131578e7c2e668254f4092049b7
#
_entry.id   fa4a3131578e7c2e668254f4092049b7
#
_cell.length_a   1.000
_cell.length_b   1.000
_cell.length_c   1.000
_cell.angle_alpha   90.00
_cell.angle_beta   90.00
_cell.angle_gamma   90.00
#
_symmetry.space_group_name_H-M   'P 1'
#
loop_
_entity.id
_entity.type
_entity.pdbx_description
1 polymer ?
#
loop_
_entity_poly.entity_id
_entity_poly.type
_entity_poly.pdbx_seq_one_letter_code
_entity_poly.pdbx_strand_id
1 'polypeptide(L)'
;TVVQHQVAKWGDTEIVVYVGCGERGNEMTDVLNEFPELKDPKTGESLMKRTVLIANTSNMPVAAREASIYTGLTLAEYYRDMGYDVAIMADSTSRWAEALRELSGRLEEMPAEEGFPAYLASRLSAFYERAGYMENLNGTEGSVSIIGAVSPQGGDFSEPVTQNTKRFVRCFWGLDKSLAYARHFPAIHWLTSYSEYVNDLADWYNTNVGPDFVNCRNRILAILNKESELMEIVKLIGSDVLPDDQKLILEIARVIRLGFLQQNAFHAEDTCVPLEKQLKMMQLILYLNDKAFEIINLGIPVSVLKENNMFEKIISIKYDVANNELEKFDDYKHEIDDYYASIMARHA
;
A
#
# COMPACT_ATOMS: atom_id res chain seq x y z
N THR A 1 -7.90 -9.21 1.85
CA THR A 1 -8.99 -9.36 0.87
C THR A 1 -9.41 -8.02 0.28
N VAL A 2 -9.81 -7.02 1.08
CA VAL A 2 -10.27 -5.70 0.55
C VAL A 2 -9.18 -5.01 -0.29
N VAL A 3 -7.92 -5.01 0.14
CA VAL A 3 -6.81 -4.42 -0.62
C VAL A 3 -6.63 -5.11 -1.97
N GLN A 4 -6.69 -6.45 -1.99
CA GLN A 4 -6.59 -7.23 -3.23
C GLN A 4 -7.75 -6.94 -4.19
N HIS A 5 -8.98 -6.81 -3.68
CA HIS A 5 -10.15 -6.44 -4.48
C HIS A 5 -10.00 -5.05 -5.09
N GLN A 6 -9.48 -4.07 -4.34
CA GLN A 6 -9.23 -2.73 -4.86
C GLN A 6 -8.14 -2.71 -5.92
N VAL A 7 -7.05 -3.46 -5.71
CA VAL A 7 -5.98 -3.60 -6.72
C VAL A 7 -6.50 -4.29 -7.97
N ALA A 8 -7.31 -5.35 -7.85
CA ALA A 8 -7.92 -6.02 -8.99
C ALA A 8 -8.84 -5.09 -9.79
N LYS A 9 -9.60 -4.24 -9.11
CA LYS A 9 -10.54 -3.30 -9.74
C LYS A 9 -9.83 -2.12 -10.44
N TRP A 10 -8.86 -1.51 -9.78
CA TRP A 10 -8.25 -0.25 -10.20
C TRP A 10 -6.88 -0.41 -10.87
N GLY A 11 -6.28 -1.60 -10.81
CA GLY A 11 -5.02 -1.89 -11.48
C GLY A 11 -5.15 -1.82 -13.00
N ASP A 12 -4.05 -1.48 -13.66
CA ASP A 12 -3.99 -1.39 -15.13
C ASP A 12 -3.86 -2.75 -15.82
N THR A 13 -3.84 -3.84 -15.08
CA THR A 13 -3.76 -5.19 -15.63
C THR A 13 -5.05 -5.58 -16.37
N GLU A 14 -4.88 -6.29 -17.49
CA GLU A 14 -6.00 -6.72 -18.33
C GLU A 14 -6.69 -7.96 -17.78
N ILE A 15 -5.92 -8.86 -17.17
CA ILE A 15 -6.40 -10.13 -16.62
C ILE A 15 -5.96 -10.26 -15.17
N VAL A 16 -6.88 -10.70 -14.32
CA VAL A 16 -6.64 -11.01 -12.91
C VAL A 16 -6.76 -12.51 -12.71
N VAL A 17 -5.75 -13.12 -12.10
CA VAL A 17 -5.80 -14.51 -11.65
C VAL A 17 -5.85 -14.51 -10.12
N TYR A 18 -7.00 -14.84 -9.56
CA TYR A 18 -7.17 -14.94 -8.11
C TYR A 18 -7.01 -16.39 -7.67
N VAL A 19 -6.03 -16.65 -6.83
CA VAL A 19 -5.74 -17.99 -6.28
C VAL A 19 -6.07 -17.99 -4.80
N GLY A 20 -7.21 -18.56 -4.43
CA GLY A 20 -7.51 -18.89 -3.05
C GLY A 20 -6.82 -20.20 -2.68
N CYS A 21 -5.74 -20.13 -1.91
CA CYS A 21 -4.94 -21.28 -1.50
C CYS A 21 -5.21 -21.63 -0.04
N GLY A 22 -5.99 -22.67 0.20
CA GLY A 22 -6.32 -23.13 1.55
C GLY A 22 -7.24 -22.19 2.33
N GLU A 23 -7.99 -21.34 1.63
CA GLU A 23 -8.89 -20.38 2.23
C GLU A 23 -10.15 -21.04 2.80
N ARG A 24 -10.84 -20.32 3.69
CA ARG A 24 -12.11 -20.80 4.23
C ARG A 24 -13.19 -20.76 3.16
N GLY A 25 -14.10 -21.74 3.18
CA GLY A 25 -15.17 -21.81 2.18
C GLY A 25 -16.06 -20.57 2.14
N ASN A 26 -16.34 -19.94 3.28
CA ASN A 26 -17.11 -18.70 3.34
C ASN A 26 -16.36 -17.51 2.68
N GLU A 27 -15.06 -17.38 2.90
CA GLU A 27 -14.25 -16.32 2.27
C GLU A 27 -14.21 -16.48 0.73
N MET A 28 -14.10 -17.71 0.24
CA MET A 28 -14.20 -17.99 -1.19
C MET A 28 -15.61 -17.70 -1.75
N THR A 29 -16.64 -17.96 -0.96
CA THR A 29 -18.02 -17.61 -1.33
C THR A 29 -18.22 -16.10 -1.42
N ASP A 30 -17.61 -15.35 -0.50
CA ASP A 30 -17.65 -13.88 -0.52
C ASP A 30 -16.98 -13.35 -1.80
N VAL A 31 -15.81 -13.88 -2.18
CA VAL A 31 -15.16 -13.51 -3.46
C VAL A 31 -16.06 -13.84 -4.66
N LEU A 32 -16.69 -15.01 -4.68
CA LEU A 32 -17.59 -15.41 -5.76
C LEU A 32 -18.83 -14.52 -5.88
N ASN A 33 -19.29 -13.95 -4.77
CA ASN A 33 -20.43 -13.04 -4.74
C ASN A 33 -20.02 -11.60 -5.08
N GLU A 34 -18.87 -11.13 -4.58
CA GLU A 34 -18.44 -9.75 -4.73
C GLU A 34 -17.87 -9.45 -6.11
N PHE A 35 -17.04 -10.33 -6.69
CA PHE A 35 -16.40 -10.06 -7.99
C PHE A 35 -17.37 -9.82 -9.15
N PRO A 36 -18.52 -10.53 -9.24
CA PRO A 36 -19.52 -10.22 -10.27
C PRO A 36 -20.18 -8.84 -10.12
N GLU A 37 -20.28 -8.34 -8.87
CA GLU A 37 -20.88 -7.03 -8.56
C GLU A 37 -19.90 -5.88 -8.76
N LEU A 38 -18.59 -6.13 -8.64
CA LEU A 38 -17.55 -5.14 -8.91
C LEU A 38 -17.52 -4.82 -10.41
N LYS A 39 -17.66 -3.55 -10.73
CA LYS A 39 -17.57 -3.06 -12.11
C LYS A 39 -16.15 -2.62 -12.42
N ASP A 40 -15.66 -3.02 -13.59
CA ASP A 40 -14.42 -2.53 -14.14
C ASP A 40 -14.57 -1.02 -14.48
N PRO A 41 -13.74 -0.14 -13.91
CA PRO A 41 -13.82 1.29 -14.18
C PRO A 41 -13.63 1.66 -15.66
N LYS A 42 -12.91 0.83 -16.42
CA LYS A 42 -12.59 1.09 -17.83
C LYS A 42 -13.74 0.69 -18.77
N THR A 43 -14.37 -0.45 -18.52
CA THR A 43 -15.38 -1.03 -19.42
C THR A 43 -16.81 -0.91 -18.88
N GLY A 44 -17.00 -0.68 -17.58
CA GLY A 44 -18.28 -0.70 -16.90
C GLY A 44 -18.88 -2.10 -16.74
N GLU A 45 -18.21 -3.15 -17.24
CA GLU A 45 -18.62 -4.55 -17.11
C GLU A 45 -18.21 -5.16 -15.79
N SER A 46 -18.75 -6.34 -15.48
CA SER A 46 -18.34 -7.09 -14.28
C SER A 46 -16.86 -7.44 -14.33
N LEU A 47 -16.15 -7.22 -13.22
CA LEU A 47 -14.75 -7.59 -13.05
C LEU A 47 -14.51 -9.10 -13.29
N MET A 48 -15.52 -9.93 -13.02
CA MET A 48 -15.46 -11.38 -13.24
C MET A 48 -15.20 -11.77 -14.70
N LYS A 49 -15.56 -10.91 -15.66
CA LYS A 49 -15.31 -11.18 -17.10
C LYS A 49 -13.82 -11.23 -17.46
N ARG A 50 -12.96 -10.59 -16.68
CA ARG A 50 -11.50 -10.59 -16.86
C ARG A 50 -10.76 -11.28 -15.71
N THR A 51 -11.47 -12.08 -14.91
CA THR A 51 -10.90 -12.76 -13.74
C THR A 51 -10.94 -14.28 -13.93
N VAL A 52 -9.81 -14.92 -13.67
CA VAL A 52 -9.72 -16.37 -13.49
C VAL A 52 -9.70 -16.64 -11.98
N LEU A 53 -10.62 -17.45 -11.48
CA LEU A 53 -10.71 -17.80 -10.06
C LEU A 53 -10.30 -19.27 -9.86
N ILE A 54 -9.29 -19.48 -9.04
CA ILE A 54 -8.86 -20.81 -8.58
C ILE A 54 -9.23 -20.91 -7.11
N ALA A 55 -10.23 -21.72 -6.81
CA ALA A 55 -10.75 -21.88 -5.47
C ALA A 55 -10.25 -23.19 -4.85
N ASN A 56 -9.20 -23.11 -4.04
CA ASN A 56 -8.77 -24.19 -3.18
C ASN A 56 -9.15 -23.87 -1.73
N THR A 57 -10.08 -24.63 -1.18
CA THR A 57 -10.57 -24.44 0.19
C THR A 57 -9.80 -25.31 1.20
N SER A 58 -9.84 -24.92 2.47
CA SER A 58 -9.07 -25.57 3.55
C SER A 58 -9.40 -27.05 3.80
N ASN A 59 -10.56 -27.52 3.33
CA ASN A 59 -10.99 -28.92 3.42
C ASN A 59 -10.54 -29.80 2.25
N MET A 60 -9.90 -29.22 1.24
CA MET A 60 -9.37 -29.97 0.10
C MET A 60 -8.05 -30.66 0.45
N PRO A 61 -7.68 -31.74 -0.28
CA PRO A 61 -6.41 -32.46 -0.05
C PRO A 61 -5.20 -31.54 -0.13
N VAL A 62 -4.17 -31.83 0.67
CA VAL A 62 -2.92 -31.05 0.75
C VAL A 62 -2.23 -30.91 -0.60
N ALA A 63 -2.19 -32.00 -1.39
CA ALA A 63 -1.60 -31.98 -2.73
C ALA A 63 -2.33 -31.01 -3.68
N ALA A 64 -3.65 -30.88 -3.57
CA ALA A 64 -4.43 -29.93 -4.33
C ALA A 64 -4.11 -28.48 -3.91
N ARG A 65 -3.86 -28.25 -2.61
CA ARG A 65 -3.45 -26.96 -2.09
C ARG A 65 -2.08 -26.55 -2.64
N GLU A 66 -1.13 -27.47 -2.60
CA GLU A 66 0.21 -27.22 -3.17
C GLU A 66 0.14 -26.93 -4.68
N ALA A 67 -0.66 -27.70 -5.41
CA ALA A 67 -0.79 -27.55 -6.86
C ALA A 67 -1.54 -26.26 -7.28
N SER A 68 -2.39 -25.67 -6.42
CA SER A 68 -3.23 -24.51 -6.78
C SER A 68 -2.39 -23.29 -7.18
N ILE A 69 -1.28 -23.05 -6.49
CA ILE A 69 -0.36 -21.95 -6.79
C ILE A 69 0.25 -22.11 -8.20
N TYR A 70 0.71 -23.29 -8.52
CA TYR A 70 1.30 -23.56 -9.85
C TYR A 70 0.27 -23.49 -10.96
N THR A 71 -0.96 -23.94 -10.70
CA THR A 71 -2.07 -23.81 -11.64
C THR A 71 -2.35 -22.36 -11.97
N GLY A 72 -2.44 -21.51 -10.94
CA GLY A 72 -2.62 -20.06 -11.12
C GLY A 72 -1.49 -19.43 -11.91
N LEU A 73 -0.26 -19.76 -11.55
CA LEU A 73 0.93 -19.25 -12.24
C LEU A 73 0.97 -19.67 -13.71
N THR A 74 0.67 -20.92 -14.00
CA THR A 74 0.64 -21.44 -15.38
C THR A 74 -0.39 -20.71 -16.24
N LEU A 75 -1.59 -20.47 -15.71
CA LEU A 75 -2.62 -19.72 -16.42
C LEU A 75 -2.21 -18.25 -16.62
N ALA A 76 -1.60 -17.63 -15.64
CA ALA A 76 -1.12 -16.26 -15.77
C ALA A 76 -0.02 -16.14 -16.84
N GLU A 77 0.93 -17.06 -16.87
CA GLU A 77 1.97 -17.09 -17.90
C GLU A 77 1.41 -17.37 -19.29
N TYR A 78 0.39 -18.21 -19.40
CA TYR A 78 -0.30 -18.46 -20.66
C TYR A 78 -0.89 -17.17 -21.24
N TYR A 79 -1.58 -16.38 -20.44
CA TYR A 79 -2.11 -15.09 -20.89
C TYR A 79 -1.01 -14.06 -21.15
N ARG A 80 0.05 -14.02 -20.34
CA ARG A 80 1.23 -13.19 -20.63
C ARG A 80 1.81 -13.49 -22.00
N ASP A 81 1.95 -14.76 -22.34
CA ASP A 81 2.52 -15.21 -23.64
C ASP A 81 1.59 -14.87 -24.82
N MET A 82 0.32 -14.59 -24.55
CA MET A 82 -0.63 -14.04 -25.53
C MET A 82 -0.55 -12.52 -25.67
N GLY A 83 0.28 -11.83 -24.87
CA GLY A 83 0.49 -10.39 -24.91
C GLY A 83 -0.37 -9.58 -23.94
N TYR A 84 -0.87 -10.21 -22.86
CA TYR A 84 -1.64 -9.53 -21.82
C TYR A 84 -0.79 -9.18 -20.60
N ASP A 85 -1.19 -8.12 -19.91
CA ASP A 85 -0.71 -7.79 -18.58
C ASP A 85 -1.58 -8.49 -17.53
N VAL A 86 -0.98 -9.36 -16.73
CA VAL A 86 -1.68 -10.24 -15.78
C VAL A 86 -1.25 -9.94 -14.36
N ALA A 87 -2.23 -9.84 -13.45
CA ALA A 87 -1.97 -9.81 -12.00
C ALA A 87 -2.41 -11.11 -11.36
N ILE A 88 -1.52 -11.74 -10.60
CA ILE A 88 -1.82 -12.88 -9.73
C ILE A 88 -2.02 -12.37 -8.32
N MET A 89 -3.15 -12.73 -7.71
CA MET A 89 -3.43 -12.52 -6.31
C MET A 89 -3.48 -13.87 -5.61
N ALA A 90 -2.42 -14.17 -4.84
CA ALA A 90 -2.32 -15.44 -4.11
C ALA A 90 -2.70 -15.23 -2.64
N ASP A 91 -3.81 -15.78 -2.23
CA ASP A 91 -4.33 -15.72 -0.87
C ASP A 91 -4.53 -17.13 -0.30
N SER A 92 -3.65 -17.67 0.55
CA SER A 92 -2.41 -17.04 1.00
C SER A 92 -1.22 -17.98 0.77
N THR A 93 -0.06 -17.41 0.58
CA THR A 93 1.19 -18.18 0.42
C THR A 93 1.59 -18.88 1.73
N SER A 94 1.13 -18.40 2.89
CA SER A 94 1.30 -19.09 4.18
C SER A 94 0.63 -20.47 4.19
N ARG A 95 -0.57 -20.58 3.62
CA ARG A 95 -1.27 -21.86 3.51
C ARG A 95 -0.59 -22.81 2.51
N TRP A 96 0.00 -22.25 1.47
CA TRP A 96 0.84 -23.04 0.57
C TRP A 96 2.09 -23.58 1.28
N ALA A 97 2.76 -22.77 2.08
CA ALA A 97 3.91 -23.19 2.89
C ALA A 97 3.53 -24.27 3.92
N GLU A 98 2.35 -24.16 4.56
CA GLU A 98 1.81 -25.21 5.42
C GLU A 98 1.60 -26.53 4.65
N ALA A 99 1.13 -26.48 3.41
CA ALA A 99 1.01 -27.67 2.56
C ALA A 99 2.37 -28.29 2.27
N LEU A 100 3.39 -27.50 1.96
CA LEU A 100 4.77 -27.99 1.77
C LEU A 100 5.30 -28.65 3.05
N ARG A 101 5.03 -28.07 4.23
CA ARG A 101 5.42 -28.65 5.52
C ARG A 101 4.75 -30.00 5.77
N GLU A 102 3.45 -30.12 5.49
CA GLU A 102 2.71 -31.36 5.67
C GLU A 102 3.18 -32.45 4.70
N LEU A 103 3.42 -32.11 3.42
CA LEU A 103 3.92 -33.05 2.43
C LEU A 103 5.32 -33.56 2.78
N SER A 104 6.24 -32.68 3.16
CA SER A 104 7.59 -33.06 3.59
C SER A 104 7.58 -33.96 4.82
N GLY A 105 6.68 -33.67 5.78
CA GLY A 105 6.50 -34.52 6.96
C GLY A 105 5.97 -35.92 6.62
N ARG A 106 5.06 -36.05 5.66
CA ARG A 106 4.56 -37.35 5.17
C ARG A 106 5.61 -38.13 4.38
N LEU A 107 6.54 -37.42 3.75
CA LEU A 107 7.68 -38.03 3.02
C LEU A 107 8.86 -38.32 3.93
N GLU A 108 8.73 -38.05 5.24
CA GLU A 108 9.79 -38.24 6.25
C GLU A 108 11.09 -37.49 5.92
N GLU A 109 10.95 -36.32 5.25
CA GLU A 109 12.08 -35.44 4.99
C GLU A 109 12.55 -34.75 6.27
N MET A 110 13.84 -34.48 6.36
CA MET A 110 14.39 -33.79 7.54
C MET A 110 13.85 -32.37 7.65
N PRO A 111 13.15 -32.00 8.74
CA PRO A 111 12.62 -30.67 8.92
C PRO A 111 13.75 -29.66 9.19
N ALA A 112 13.55 -28.45 8.68
CA ALA A 112 14.36 -27.29 9.01
C ALA A 112 13.63 -26.41 10.07
N GLU A 113 13.83 -25.11 10.01
CA GLU A 113 13.26 -24.13 10.95
C GLU A 113 11.72 -24.25 11.03
N GLU A 114 11.19 -24.32 12.25
CA GLU A 114 9.76 -24.47 12.56
C GLU A 114 9.05 -25.65 11.87
N GLY A 115 9.81 -26.68 11.49
CA GLY A 115 9.28 -27.86 10.82
C GLY A 115 9.00 -27.69 9.32
N PHE A 116 9.36 -26.57 8.75
CA PHE A 116 9.30 -26.38 7.29
C PHE A 116 10.40 -27.15 6.58
N PRO A 117 10.19 -27.54 5.30
CA PRO A 117 11.24 -28.17 4.54
C PRO A 117 12.40 -27.20 4.25
N ALA A 118 13.63 -27.74 4.15
CA ALA A 118 14.83 -26.94 3.87
C ALA A 118 14.74 -26.15 2.55
N TYR A 119 13.92 -26.61 1.61
CA TYR A 119 13.70 -25.99 0.30
C TYR A 119 12.56 -24.93 0.28
N LEU A 120 11.99 -24.54 1.44
CA LEU A 120 10.95 -23.51 1.50
C LEU A 120 11.40 -22.21 0.82
N ALA A 121 12.61 -21.74 1.14
CA ALA A 121 13.15 -20.51 0.58
C ALA A 121 13.24 -20.58 -0.95
N SER A 122 13.78 -21.67 -1.49
CA SER A 122 13.92 -21.84 -2.95
C SER A 122 12.57 -21.97 -3.67
N ARG A 123 11.56 -22.57 -3.04
CA ARG A 123 10.20 -22.64 -3.59
C ARG A 123 9.52 -21.27 -3.64
N LEU A 124 9.65 -20.48 -2.58
CA LEU A 124 9.13 -19.09 -2.54
C LEU A 124 9.84 -18.21 -3.58
N SER A 125 11.17 -18.30 -3.63
CA SER A 125 11.96 -17.59 -4.65
C SER A 125 11.53 -17.94 -6.07
N ALA A 126 11.42 -19.22 -6.40
CA ALA A 126 11.00 -19.68 -7.72
C ALA A 126 9.59 -19.20 -8.09
N PHE A 127 8.67 -19.08 -7.13
CA PHE A 127 7.34 -18.54 -7.36
C PHE A 127 7.39 -17.04 -7.69
N TYR A 128 8.04 -16.23 -6.85
CA TYR A 128 8.09 -14.77 -7.05
C TYR A 128 8.97 -14.37 -8.24
N GLU A 129 9.99 -15.16 -8.60
CA GLU A 129 10.85 -14.93 -9.76
C GLU A 129 10.08 -14.97 -11.10
N ARG A 130 8.91 -15.62 -11.12
CA ARG A 130 8.06 -15.70 -12.32
C ARG A 130 7.38 -14.37 -12.66
N ALA A 131 7.35 -13.40 -11.73
CA ALA A 131 6.89 -12.06 -12.01
C ALA A 131 7.89 -11.31 -12.90
N GLY A 132 7.38 -10.61 -13.90
CA GLY A 132 8.21 -9.81 -14.78
C GLY A 132 7.53 -9.43 -16.08
N TYR A 133 8.18 -8.53 -16.81
CA TYR A 133 7.82 -8.11 -18.16
C TYR A 133 8.64 -8.91 -19.19
N MET A 134 8.00 -9.35 -20.25
CA MET A 134 8.63 -10.20 -21.26
C MET A 134 8.24 -9.79 -22.68
N GLU A 135 9.22 -9.86 -23.57
CA GLU A 135 9.01 -9.98 -25.02
C GLU A 135 8.66 -11.44 -25.36
N ASN A 136 7.51 -11.67 -25.94
CA ASN A 136 7.02 -13.00 -26.27
C ASN A 136 7.57 -13.48 -27.62
N LEU A 137 7.62 -14.80 -27.83
CA LEU A 137 8.10 -15.39 -29.07
C LEU A 137 7.27 -14.99 -30.31
N ASN A 138 6.04 -14.59 -30.13
CA ASN A 138 5.15 -14.08 -31.17
C ASN A 138 5.33 -12.58 -31.49
N GLY A 139 6.28 -11.90 -30.85
CA GLY A 139 6.57 -10.48 -31.03
C GLY A 139 5.63 -9.53 -30.26
N THR A 140 4.79 -10.07 -29.38
CA THR A 140 4.00 -9.25 -28.42
C THR A 140 4.75 -9.08 -27.13
N GLU A 141 4.34 -8.12 -26.32
CA GLU A 141 4.85 -7.89 -24.96
C GLU A 141 3.77 -8.25 -23.95
N GLY A 142 4.17 -8.76 -22.80
CA GLY A 142 3.24 -9.08 -21.72
C GLY A 142 3.94 -9.13 -20.38
N SER A 143 3.18 -9.01 -19.30
CA SER A 143 3.71 -9.02 -17.94
C SER A 143 2.92 -9.89 -16.98
N VAL A 144 3.61 -10.36 -15.92
CA VAL A 144 3.00 -10.98 -14.76
C VAL A 144 3.43 -10.21 -13.53
N SER A 145 2.45 -9.71 -12.78
CA SER A 145 2.64 -9.11 -11.46
C SER A 145 2.09 -10.06 -10.40
N ILE A 146 2.87 -10.35 -9.36
CA ILE A 146 2.46 -11.26 -8.29
C ILE A 146 2.24 -10.48 -7.00
N ILE A 147 1.04 -10.62 -6.40
CA ILE A 147 0.67 -10.05 -5.12
C ILE A 147 0.35 -11.23 -4.19
N GLY A 148 1.32 -11.60 -3.37
CA GLY A 148 1.17 -12.69 -2.41
C GLY A 148 0.73 -12.18 -1.04
N ALA A 149 -0.36 -12.72 -0.51
CA ALA A 149 -0.74 -12.49 0.87
C ALA A 149 0.02 -13.45 1.79
N VAL A 150 0.60 -12.92 2.84
CA VAL A 150 1.25 -13.69 3.92
C VAL A 150 0.47 -13.44 5.20
N SER A 151 0.14 -14.50 5.93
CA SER A 151 -0.67 -14.44 7.16
C SER A 151 0.14 -15.01 8.33
N PRO A 152 1.09 -14.25 8.89
CA PRO A 152 1.90 -14.71 10.01
C PRO A 152 1.04 -14.88 11.26
N GLN A 153 1.25 -15.97 12.00
CA GLN A 153 0.52 -16.21 13.25
C GLN A 153 0.81 -15.10 14.26
N GLY A 154 -0.25 -14.56 14.85
CA GLY A 154 -0.11 -13.48 15.84
C GLY A 154 0.38 -12.14 15.26
N GLY A 155 0.67 -12.04 13.97
CA GLY A 155 1.31 -10.87 13.34
C GLY A 155 2.81 -10.84 13.54
N ASP A 156 3.43 -11.98 13.85
CA ASP A 156 4.87 -12.10 14.02
C ASP A 156 5.59 -12.22 12.68
N PHE A 157 6.22 -11.13 12.25
CA PHE A 157 6.99 -11.09 11.00
C PHE A 157 8.33 -11.81 11.07
N SER A 158 8.70 -12.41 12.20
CA SER A 158 9.94 -13.20 12.34
C SER A 158 9.78 -14.65 11.87
N GLU A 159 8.56 -15.11 11.60
CA GLU A 159 8.30 -16.46 11.12
C GLU A 159 8.98 -16.76 9.76
N PRO A 160 9.38 -18.01 9.49
CA PRO A 160 10.19 -18.35 8.31
C PRO A 160 9.55 -17.97 6.97
N VAL A 161 8.24 -18.11 6.80
CA VAL A 161 7.55 -17.78 5.54
C VAL A 161 7.63 -16.29 5.25
N THR A 162 7.32 -15.46 6.24
CA THR A 162 7.39 -14.00 6.12
C THR A 162 8.80 -13.52 5.88
N GLN A 163 9.77 -14.03 6.65
CA GLN A 163 11.18 -13.66 6.51
C GLN A 163 11.74 -14.02 5.13
N ASN A 164 11.47 -15.23 4.65
CA ASN A 164 11.91 -15.63 3.31
C ASN A 164 11.19 -14.81 2.22
N THR A 165 9.88 -14.56 2.35
CA THR A 165 9.16 -13.72 1.40
C THR A 165 9.78 -12.33 1.30
N LYS A 166 10.03 -11.66 2.43
CA LYS A 166 10.68 -10.33 2.47
C LYS A 166 12.06 -10.29 1.81
N ARG A 167 12.78 -11.42 1.77
CA ARG A 167 14.10 -11.50 1.11
C ARG A 167 14.00 -11.52 -0.41
N PHE A 168 12.89 -11.97 -0.97
CA PHE A 168 12.72 -12.15 -2.43
C PHE A 168 11.85 -11.09 -3.08
N VAL A 169 10.95 -10.43 -2.31
CA VAL A 169 10.08 -9.38 -2.87
C VAL A 169 10.73 -8.01 -2.73
N ARG A 170 10.59 -7.19 -3.75
CA ARG A 170 11.09 -5.80 -3.77
C ARG A 170 10.08 -4.79 -3.22
N CYS A 171 8.83 -5.22 -3.02
CA CYS A 171 7.78 -4.39 -2.42
C CYS A 171 7.06 -5.20 -1.34
N PHE A 172 6.89 -4.60 -0.16
CA PHE A 172 6.23 -5.22 0.98
C PHE A 172 5.25 -4.24 1.63
N TRP A 173 4.00 -4.69 1.82
CA TRP A 173 2.96 -3.95 2.51
C TRP A 173 2.73 -4.58 3.88
N GLY A 174 3.23 -3.94 4.92
CA GLY A 174 3.07 -4.39 6.30
C GLY A 174 1.70 -4.00 6.85
N LEU A 175 0.80 -4.96 6.99
CA LEU A 175 -0.51 -4.74 7.61
C LEU A 175 -0.36 -4.59 9.12
N ASP A 176 -1.00 -3.58 9.70
CA ASP A 176 -0.93 -3.26 11.12
C ASP A 176 -2.30 -3.33 11.78
N LYS A 177 -2.39 -4.12 12.87
CA LYS A 177 -3.64 -4.30 13.62
C LYS A 177 -4.05 -3.03 14.35
N SER A 178 -3.11 -2.23 14.85
CA SER A 178 -3.40 -1.00 15.59
C SER A 178 -4.05 0.04 14.68
N LEU A 179 -3.61 0.16 13.44
CA LEU A 179 -4.23 1.00 12.43
C LEU A 179 -5.65 0.54 12.09
N ALA A 180 -5.86 -0.77 11.95
CA ALA A 180 -7.19 -1.33 11.70
C ALA A 180 -8.15 -1.06 12.88
N TYR A 181 -7.72 -1.23 14.13
CA TYR A 181 -8.52 -0.89 15.30
C TYR A 181 -8.80 0.60 15.42
N ALA A 182 -7.86 1.46 15.02
CA ALA A 182 -8.06 2.90 14.93
C ALA A 182 -8.93 3.33 13.75
N ARG A 183 -9.42 2.38 12.92
CA ARG A 183 -10.16 2.62 11.67
C ARG A 183 -9.40 3.48 10.66
N HIS A 184 -8.09 3.40 10.68
CA HIS A 184 -7.22 3.99 9.67
C HIS A 184 -7.06 2.99 8.52
N PHE A 185 -7.70 3.25 7.39
CA PHE A 185 -7.64 2.40 6.22
C PHE A 185 -7.03 3.14 5.03
N PRO A 186 -6.27 2.44 4.16
CA PRO A 186 -5.79 1.06 4.33
C PRO A 186 -4.89 0.91 5.56
N ALA A 187 -5.00 -0.20 6.28
CA ALA A 187 -4.23 -0.46 7.49
C ALA A 187 -2.79 -0.92 7.17
N ILE A 188 -2.14 -0.22 6.27
CA ILE A 188 -0.77 -0.47 5.81
C ILE A 188 0.16 0.49 6.53
N HIS A 189 1.08 -0.06 7.32
CA HIS A 189 1.98 0.76 8.14
C HIS A 189 3.13 1.31 7.29
N TRP A 190 3.26 2.63 7.26
CA TRP A 190 4.17 3.37 6.37
C TRP A 190 5.66 3.22 6.69
N LEU A 191 6.04 2.87 7.95
CA LEU A 191 7.44 2.67 8.33
C LEU A 191 7.91 1.22 8.19
N THR A 192 6.99 0.24 8.27
CA THR A 192 7.31 -1.18 8.09
C THR A 192 7.19 -1.64 6.65
N SER A 193 6.47 -0.89 5.83
CA SER A 193 6.32 -1.13 4.40
C SER A 193 7.46 -0.51 3.61
N TYR A 194 7.83 -1.14 2.51
CA TYR A 194 8.87 -0.63 1.63
C TYR A 194 8.62 -0.96 0.16
N SER A 195 9.24 -0.20 -0.72
CA SER A 195 9.35 -0.50 -2.14
C SER A 195 10.74 -0.12 -2.63
N GLU A 196 11.47 -1.08 -3.16
CA GLU A 196 12.78 -0.86 -3.80
C GLU A 196 12.63 -0.31 -5.22
N TYR A 197 11.43 -0.42 -5.82
CA TYR A 197 11.15 0.08 -7.17
C TYR A 197 11.18 1.59 -7.30
N VAL A 198 11.06 2.34 -6.21
CA VAL A 198 10.93 3.81 -6.25
C VAL A 198 12.13 4.48 -6.93
N ASN A 199 13.34 3.97 -6.64
CA ASN A 199 14.56 4.53 -7.24
C ASN A 199 14.70 4.16 -8.72
N ASP A 200 14.36 2.93 -9.08
CA ASP A 200 14.40 2.45 -10.47
C ASP A 200 13.36 3.16 -11.35
N LEU A 201 12.22 3.55 -10.76
CA LEU A 201 11.13 4.25 -11.44
C LEU A 201 11.22 5.78 -11.31
N ALA A 202 12.28 6.35 -10.73
CA ALA A 202 12.39 7.79 -10.50
C ALA A 202 12.26 8.59 -11.80
N ASP A 203 12.90 8.16 -12.88
CA ASP A 203 12.81 8.82 -14.20
C ASP A 203 11.40 8.72 -14.78
N TRP A 204 10.74 7.58 -14.57
CA TRP A 204 9.34 7.42 -15.00
C TRP A 204 8.41 8.39 -14.25
N TYR A 205 8.55 8.50 -12.93
CA TYR A 205 7.77 9.46 -12.13
C TYR A 205 8.03 10.91 -12.57
N ASN A 206 9.28 11.25 -12.79
CA ASN A 206 9.66 12.60 -13.23
C ASN A 206 9.05 12.96 -14.58
N THR A 207 8.95 11.99 -15.50
CA THR A 207 8.42 12.20 -16.86
C THR A 207 6.90 12.21 -16.90
N ASN A 208 6.25 11.30 -16.16
CA ASN A 208 4.82 11.02 -16.29
C ASN A 208 3.95 11.68 -15.21
N VAL A 209 4.54 12.03 -14.06
CA VAL A 209 3.78 12.59 -12.91
C VAL A 209 4.25 14.00 -12.58
N GLY A 210 5.55 14.18 -12.41
CA GLY A 210 6.14 15.47 -12.09
C GLY A 210 7.51 15.35 -11.42
N PRO A 211 8.36 16.39 -11.56
CA PRO A 211 9.80 16.29 -11.26
C PRO A 211 10.13 16.06 -9.78
N ASP A 212 9.26 16.36 -8.86
CA ASP A 212 9.56 16.29 -7.43
C ASP A 212 8.89 15.13 -6.69
N PHE A 213 8.28 14.19 -7.40
CA PHE A 213 7.48 13.12 -6.76
C PHE A 213 8.28 12.32 -5.73
N VAL A 214 9.45 11.82 -6.11
CA VAL A 214 10.31 11.00 -5.23
C VAL A 214 10.86 11.83 -4.06
N ASN A 215 11.24 13.09 -4.33
CA ASN A 215 11.72 14.00 -3.29
C ASN A 215 10.62 14.32 -2.26
N CYS A 216 9.41 14.66 -2.71
CA CYS A 216 8.26 14.89 -1.83
C CYS A 216 7.95 13.66 -0.97
N ARG A 217 7.93 12.47 -1.57
CA ARG A 217 7.76 11.22 -0.85
C ARG A 217 8.80 11.03 0.26
N ASN A 218 10.07 11.25 -0.06
CA ASN A 218 11.16 11.08 0.90
C ASN A 218 11.08 12.08 2.06
N ARG A 219 10.72 13.34 1.78
CA ARG A 219 10.49 14.36 2.82
C ARG A 219 9.34 13.97 3.75
N ILE A 220 8.23 13.48 3.21
CA ILE A 220 7.08 12.98 4.00
C ILE A 220 7.49 11.81 4.88
N LEU A 221 8.24 10.85 4.35
CA LEU A 221 8.76 9.73 5.16
C LEU A 221 9.70 10.20 6.27
N ALA A 222 10.54 11.21 6.02
CA ALA A 222 11.41 11.78 7.05
C ALA A 222 10.60 12.40 8.21
N ILE A 223 9.50 13.10 7.91
CA ILE A 223 8.58 13.64 8.93
C ILE A 223 7.94 12.52 9.74
N LEU A 224 7.44 11.47 9.09
CA LEU A 224 6.81 10.33 9.77
C LEU A 224 7.80 9.53 10.63
N ASN A 225 9.05 9.37 10.18
CA ASN A 225 10.10 8.77 10.99
C ASN A 225 10.38 9.62 12.25
N LYS A 226 10.47 10.94 12.08
CA LYS A 226 10.69 11.85 13.20
C LYS A 226 9.53 11.86 14.18
N GLU A 227 8.29 11.78 13.68
CA GLU A 227 7.10 11.59 14.54
C GLU A 227 7.24 10.33 15.38
N SER A 228 7.63 9.20 14.78
CA SER A 228 7.78 7.94 15.49
C SER A 228 8.79 8.03 16.65
N GLU A 229 9.93 8.70 16.42
CA GLU A 229 10.91 8.97 17.47
C GLU A 229 10.32 9.84 18.61
N LEU A 230 9.61 10.91 18.23
CA LEU A 230 8.98 11.83 19.20
C LEU A 230 7.86 11.15 19.99
N MET A 231 7.11 10.25 19.38
CA MET A 231 6.02 9.52 20.06
C MET A 231 6.54 8.63 21.17
N GLU A 232 7.76 8.09 21.10
CA GLU A 232 8.37 7.36 22.23
C GLU A 232 8.65 8.29 23.41
N ILE A 233 9.06 9.53 23.14
CA ILE A 233 9.26 10.55 24.17
C ILE A 233 7.90 10.99 24.77
N VAL A 234 6.90 11.24 23.91
CA VAL A 234 5.54 11.63 24.33
C VAL A 234 4.91 10.60 25.25
N LYS A 235 5.11 9.31 25.00
CA LYS A 235 4.61 8.22 25.89
C LYS A 235 5.18 8.32 27.31
N LEU A 236 6.39 8.86 27.48
CA LEU A 236 7.08 8.94 28.77
C LEU A 236 6.77 10.24 29.53
N ILE A 237 6.73 11.38 28.84
CA ILE A 237 6.65 12.71 29.52
C ILE A 237 5.44 13.56 29.09
N GLY A 238 4.64 13.10 28.14
CA GLY A 238 3.51 13.86 27.57
C GLY A 238 3.92 14.82 26.44
N SER A 239 2.96 15.22 25.65
CA SER A 239 3.16 16.13 24.50
C SER A 239 3.39 17.59 24.91
N ASP A 240 2.89 17.99 26.08
CA ASP A 240 2.89 19.39 26.50
C ASP A 240 4.28 19.95 26.78
N VAL A 241 5.21 19.05 27.14
CA VAL A 241 6.60 19.38 27.49
C VAL A 241 7.49 19.58 26.25
N LEU A 242 7.03 19.15 25.07
CA LEU A 242 7.79 19.27 23.84
C LEU A 242 7.96 20.75 23.43
N PRO A 243 9.10 21.14 22.86
CA PRO A 243 9.27 22.43 22.21
C PRO A 243 8.34 22.56 20.98
N ASP A 244 8.06 23.79 20.57
CA ASP A 244 7.07 24.07 19.53
C ASP A 244 7.45 23.50 18.14
N ASP A 245 8.72 23.45 17.80
CA ASP A 245 9.20 22.79 16.59
C ASP A 245 8.86 21.31 16.55
N GLN A 246 8.99 20.61 17.67
CA GLN A 246 8.61 19.19 17.79
C GLN A 246 7.09 18.99 17.82
N LYS A 247 6.34 19.89 18.46
CA LYS A 247 4.87 19.89 18.40
C LYS A 247 4.38 20.08 16.97
N LEU A 248 5.03 20.96 16.19
CA LEU A 248 4.69 21.15 14.79
C LEU A 248 4.90 19.86 13.98
N ILE A 249 6.01 19.13 14.18
CA ILE A 249 6.24 17.85 13.52
C ILE A 249 5.09 16.87 13.78
N LEU A 250 4.60 16.76 15.02
CA LEU A 250 3.48 15.89 15.37
C LEU A 250 2.17 16.32 14.65
N GLU A 251 1.91 17.62 14.52
CA GLU A 251 0.74 18.12 13.81
C GLU A 251 0.82 17.87 12.30
N ILE A 252 1.96 18.14 11.68
CA ILE A 252 2.16 17.87 10.24
C ILE A 252 2.08 16.36 9.97
N ALA A 253 2.65 15.53 10.82
CA ALA A 253 2.51 14.06 10.71
C ALA A 253 1.04 13.63 10.83
N ARG A 254 0.25 14.27 11.69
CA ARG A 254 -1.20 14.05 11.77
C ARG A 254 -1.90 14.42 10.45
N VAL A 255 -1.54 15.56 9.86
CA VAL A 255 -2.06 15.97 8.55
C VAL A 255 -1.70 14.95 7.47
N ILE A 256 -0.47 14.46 7.44
CA ILE A 256 -0.03 13.42 6.49
C ILE A 256 -0.85 12.13 6.69
N ARG A 257 -0.99 11.66 7.92
CA ARG A 257 -1.72 10.40 8.21
C ARG A 257 -3.20 10.48 7.83
N LEU A 258 -3.88 11.54 8.20
CA LEU A 258 -5.33 11.68 7.99
C LEU A 258 -5.67 12.27 6.62
N GLY A 259 -4.87 13.20 6.13
CA GLY A 259 -5.13 13.91 4.87
C GLY A 259 -4.58 13.21 3.64
N PHE A 260 -3.53 12.39 3.78
CA PHE A 260 -2.87 11.74 2.64
C PHE A 260 -2.87 10.23 2.71
N LEU A 261 -2.44 9.61 3.82
CA LEU A 261 -2.31 8.17 3.93
C LEU A 261 -3.65 7.45 4.14
N GLN A 262 -4.55 8.03 4.91
CA GLN A 262 -5.88 7.46 5.10
C GLN A 262 -6.74 7.69 3.87
N GLN A 263 -7.35 6.62 3.35
CA GLN A 263 -8.23 6.66 2.19
C GLN A 263 -9.59 6.05 2.51
N ASN A 264 -10.62 6.59 1.88
CA ASN A 264 -11.98 6.06 1.95
C ASN A 264 -12.35 5.37 0.63
N ALA A 265 -12.38 4.05 0.64
CA ALA A 265 -12.70 3.24 -0.54
C ALA A 265 -14.13 3.45 -1.09
N PHE A 266 -15.02 4.05 -0.29
CA PHE A 266 -16.41 4.32 -0.68
C PHE A 266 -16.64 5.74 -1.17
N HIS A 267 -15.64 6.63 -1.11
CA HIS A 267 -15.74 7.99 -1.59
C HIS A 267 -15.24 8.09 -3.03
N ALA A 268 -16.03 8.70 -3.93
CA ALA A 268 -15.74 8.74 -5.36
C ALA A 268 -14.35 9.33 -5.68
N GLU A 269 -13.96 10.41 -4.99
CA GLU A 269 -12.70 11.12 -5.24
C GLU A 269 -11.48 10.53 -4.49
N ASP A 270 -11.72 9.67 -3.49
CA ASP A 270 -10.65 9.15 -2.62
C ASP A 270 -10.39 7.65 -2.84
N THR A 271 -11.30 6.94 -3.49
CA THR A 271 -11.16 5.49 -3.73
C THR A 271 -10.00 5.16 -4.68
N CYS A 272 -9.75 6.03 -5.66
CA CYS A 272 -8.60 5.93 -6.57
C CYS A 272 -8.09 7.33 -6.90
N VAL A 273 -6.99 7.72 -6.29
CA VAL A 273 -6.42 9.06 -6.45
C VAL A 273 -5.33 9.03 -7.52
N PRO A 274 -5.45 9.83 -8.60
CA PRO A 274 -4.41 9.94 -9.63
C PRO A 274 -3.07 10.37 -9.05
N LEU A 275 -1.98 9.92 -9.65
CA LEU A 275 -0.62 10.23 -9.18
C LEU A 275 -0.32 11.73 -9.18
N GLU A 276 -0.85 12.47 -10.15
CA GLU A 276 -0.71 13.93 -10.23
C GLU A 276 -1.38 14.61 -9.03
N LYS A 277 -2.57 14.15 -8.62
CA LYS A 277 -3.23 14.65 -7.41
C LYS A 277 -2.43 14.29 -6.16
N GLN A 278 -1.91 13.07 -6.08
CA GLN A 278 -1.04 12.66 -4.96
C GLN A 278 0.19 13.58 -4.85
N LEU A 279 0.83 13.91 -5.96
CA LEU A 279 1.96 14.85 -5.97
C LEU A 279 1.54 16.25 -5.46
N LYS A 280 0.42 16.78 -5.95
CA LYS A 280 -0.11 18.07 -5.50
C LYS A 280 -0.43 18.10 -4.01
N MET A 281 -1.02 17.02 -3.48
CA MET A 281 -1.29 16.86 -2.06
C MET A 281 0.00 16.85 -1.24
N MET A 282 1.01 16.07 -1.65
CA MET A 282 2.33 16.05 -0.98
C MET A 282 2.99 17.41 -0.99
N GLN A 283 3.01 18.09 -2.14
CA GLN A 283 3.58 19.44 -2.29
C GLN A 283 2.88 20.44 -1.37
N LEU A 284 1.55 20.39 -1.29
CA LEU A 284 0.80 21.32 -0.43
C LEU A 284 1.07 21.08 1.05
N ILE A 285 1.12 19.82 1.50
CA ILE A 285 1.44 19.47 2.90
C ILE A 285 2.86 19.93 3.25
N LEU A 286 3.83 19.72 2.35
CA LEU A 286 5.20 20.15 2.55
C LEU A 286 5.33 21.67 2.52
N TYR A 287 4.55 22.35 1.67
CA TYR A 287 4.48 23.81 1.66
C TYR A 287 3.94 24.36 2.99
N LEU A 288 2.85 23.79 3.50
CA LEU A 288 2.31 24.11 4.82
C LEU A 288 3.37 23.90 5.92
N ASN A 289 4.09 22.78 5.87
CA ASN A 289 5.16 22.48 6.81
C ASN A 289 6.26 23.55 6.79
N ASP A 290 6.76 23.89 5.61
CA ASP A 290 7.86 24.84 5.46
C ASP A 290 7.46 26.24 5.95
N LYS A 291 6.25 26.70 5.60
CA LYS A 291 5.69 27.97 6.07
C LYS A 291 5.45 27.98 7.57
N ALA A 292 4.93 26.90 8.13
CA ALA A 292 4.73 26.79 9.57
C ALA A 292 6.05 26.85 10.35
N PHE A 293 7.11 26.21 9.84
CA PHE A 293 8.44 26.28 10.43
C PHE A 293 9.04 27.71 10.40
N GLU A 294 8.82 28.47 9.32
CA GLU A 294 9.21 29.87 9.25
C GLU A 294 8.62 30.68 10.43
N ILE A 295 7.33 30.47 10.72
CA ILE A 295 6.63 31.16 11.82
C ILE A 295 7.15 30.72 13.20
N ILE A 296 7.34 29.42 13.41
CA ILE A 296 7.90 28.89 14.67
C ILE A 296 9.29 29.45 14.94
N ASN A 297 10.14 29.58 13.92
CA ASN A 297 11.46 30.16 14.05
C ASN A 297 11.48 31.64 14.45
N LEU A 298 10.36 32.36 14.27
CA LEU A 298 10.15 33.71 14.79
C LEU A 298 9.73 33.74 16.26
N GLY A 299 9.60 32.57 16.91
CA GLY A 299 9.21 32.44 18.32
C GLY A 299 7.69 32.44 18.54
N ILE A 300 6.89 32.28 17.49
CA ILE A 300 5.43 32.21 17.58
C ILE A 300 5.00 30.76 17.86
N PRO A 301 4.23 30.46 18.91
CA PRO A 301 3.90 29.10 19.30
C PRO A 301 2.94 28.41 18.33
N VAL A 302 2.99 27.09 18.26
CA VAL A 302 2.11 26.23 17.41
C VAL A 302 0.62 26.46 17.69
N SER A 303 0.24 26.82 18.92
CA SER A 303 -1.15 27.10 19.27
C SER A 303 -1.77 28.21 18.41
N VAL A 304 -0.99 29.23 18.04
CA VAL A 304 -1.43 30.32 17.16
C VAL A 304 -1.69 29.80 15.74
N LEU A 305 -0.86 28.89 15.25
CA LEU A 305 -1.04 28.28 13.92
C LEU A 305 -2.31 27.43 13.79
N LYS A 306 -2.89 27.00 14.92
CA LYS A 306 -4.11 26.19 14.96
C LYS A 306 -5.41 27.01 15.00
N GLU A 307 -5.35 28.32 15.25
CA GLU A 307 -6.55 29.14 15.52
C GLU A 307 -7.57 29.17 14.36
N ASN A 308 -7.12 29.08 13.10
CA ASN A 308 -8.03 29.15 11.95
C ASN A 308 -8.36 27.79 11.32
N ASN A 309 -8.03 26.70 11.98
CA ASN A 309 -8.26 25.32 11.48
C ASN A 309 -7.59 25.01 10.12
N MET A 310 -6.48 25.66 9.77
CA MET A 310 -5.78 25.43 8.50
C MET A 310 -5.36 23.97 8.36
N PHE A 311 -4.87 23.34 9.43
CA PHE A 311 -4.49 21.91 9.40
C PHE A 311 -5.68 21.00 9.06
N GLU A 312 -6.86 21.26 9.66
CA GLU A 312 -8.08 20.49 9.39
C GLU A 312 -8.55 20.68 7.94
N LYS A 313 -8.42 21.91 7.43
CA LYS A 313 -8.76 22.23 6.04
C LYS A 313 -7.89 21.45 5.06
N ILE A 314 -6.58 21.34 5.33
CA ILE A 314 -5.69 20.55 4.48
C ILE A 314 -5.97 19.04 4.60
N ILE A 315 -6.41 18.55 5.76
CA ILE A 315 -6.84 17.16 5.92
C ILE A 315 -8.05 16.84 5.03
N SER A 316 -9.00 17.77 4.87
CA SER A 316 -10.22 17.54 4.07
C SER A 316 -10.02 17.71 2.57
N ILE A 317 -8.91 18.26 2.11
CA ILE A 317 -8.67 18.62 0.71
C ILE A 317 -8.83 17.46 -0.27
N LYS A 318 -8.56 16.22 0.16
CA LYS A 318 -8.73 15.01 -0.63
C LYS A 318 -10.18 14.77 -1.07
N TYR A 319 -11.15 15.32 -0.31
CA TYR A 319 -12.58 15.27 -0.62
C TYR A 319 -13.05 16.55 -1.33
N ASP A 320 -12.48 17.70 -0.96
CA ASP A 320 -12.92 19.01 -1.43
C ASP A 320 -12.44 19.32 -2.85
N VAL A 321 -11.32 18.73 -3.27
CA VAL A 321 -10.77 18.89 -4.61
C VAL A 321 -11.04 17.64 -5.43
N ALA A 322 -11.81 17.78 -6.52
CA ALA A 322 -12.04 16.68 -7.44
C ALA A 322 -10.76 16.27 -8.17
N ASN A 323 -10.70 15.00 -8.62
CA ASN A 323 -9.51 14.44 -9.28
C ASN A 323 -9.14 15.12 -10.60
N ASN A 324 -10.06 15.88 -11.20
CA ASN A 324 -9.89 16.64 -12.45
C ASN A 324 -9.75 18.17 -12.24
N GLU A 325 -9.70 18.66 -11.00
CA GLU A 325 -9.66 20.11 -10.68
C GLU A 325 -8.37 20.49 -9.91
N LEU A 326 -7.22 20.03 -10.42
CA LEU A 326 -5.95 20.15 -9.72
C LEU A 326 -5.44 21.60 -9.56
N GLU A 327 -5.94 22.54 -10.34
CA GLU A 327 -5.64 23.98 -10.21
C GLU A 327 -6.13 24.57 -8.88
N LYS A 328 -7.16 23.98 -8.25
CA LYS A 328 -7.64 24.43 -6.93
C LYS A 328 -6.59 24.29 -5.81
N PHE A 329 -5.56 23.46 -5.99
CA PHE A 329 -4.47 23.39 -5.03
C PHE A 329 -3.68 24.71 -4.89
N ASP A 330 -3.66 25.54 -5.93
CA ASP A 330 -3.00 26.85 -5.88
C ASP A 330 -3.81 27.84 -5.03
N ASP A 331 -5.12 27.75 -5.01
CA ASP A 331 -5.99 28.55 -4.11
C ASP A 331 -5.65 28.26 -2.64
N TYR A 332 -5.44 26.99 -2.28
CA TYR A 332 -5.05 26.60 -0.93
C TYR A 332 -3.66 27.11 -0.54
N LYS A 333 -2.71 27.20 -1.49
CA LYS A 333 -1.41 27.81 -1.24
C LYS A 333 -1.54 29.30 -0.93
N HIS A 334 -2.37 30.02 -1.70
CA HIS A 334 -2.64 31.44 -1.43
C HIS A 334 -3.28 31.65 -0.07
N GLU A 335 -4.24 30.81 0.32
CA GLU A 335 -4.83 30.87 1.66
C GLU A 335 -3.82 30.63 2.79
N ILE A 336 -2.87 29.71 2.60
CA ILE A 336 -1.77 29.50 3.56
C ILE A 336 -0.93 30.76 3.66
N ASP A 337 -0.54 31.37 2.54
CA ASP A 337 0.26 32.58 2.50
C ASP A 337 -0.45 33.75 3.18
N ASP A 338 -1.71 33.99 2.88
CA ASP A 338 -2.53 35.06 3.47
C ASP A 338 -2.69 34.88 4.99
N TYR A 339 -2.96 33.65 5.42
CA TYR A 339 -3.07 33.35 6.84
C TYR A 339 -1.77 33.60 7.59
N TYR A 340 -0.65 33.10 7.07
CA TYR A 340 0.63 33.25 7.73
C TYR A 340 1.15 34.69 7.66
N ALA A 341 0.89 35.43 6.59
CA ALA A 341 1.14 36.87 6.53
C ALA A 341 0.34 37.63 7.62
N SER A 342 -0.92 37.23 7.84
CA SER A 342 -1.73 37.83 8.90
C SER A 342 -1.19 37.55 10.32
N ILE A 343 -0.65 36.37 10.57
CA ILE A 343 0.02 36.02 11.84
C ILE A 343 1.26 36.88 12.03
N MET A 344 2.12 36.93 11.04
CA MET A 344 3.34 37.77 11.10
C MET A 344 3.01 39.24 11.37
N ALA A 345 1.99 39.79 10.71
CA ALA A 345 1.56 41.16 10.94
C ALA A 345 0.99 41.43 12.36
N ARG A 346 0.45 40.41 13.04
CA ARG A 346 -0.03 40.54 14.42
C ARG A 346 1.07 40.45 15.46
N HIS A 347 2.17 39.82 15.12
CA HIS A 347 3.29 39.54 16.02
C HIS A 347 4.58 40.33 15.69
N ALA A 348 4.54 41.17 14.62
CA ALA A 348 5.58 42.16 14.30
C ALA A 348 5.37 43.44 15.11
#